data_fff18afd84498eaf5049a6e22c7fb263
#
_entry.id   fff18afd84498eaf5049a6e22c7fb263
#
_cell.length_a   1.000
_cell.length_b   1.000
_cell.length_c   1.000
_cell.angle_alpha   90.00
_cell.angle_beta   90.00
_cell.angle_gamma   90.00
#
_symmetry.space_group_name_H-M   'P 1'
#
loop_
_entity.id
_entity.type
_entity.pdbx_description
1 polymer ?
#
loop_
_entity_poly.entity_id
_entity_poly.type
_entity_poly.pdbx_seq_one_letter_code
_entity_poly.pdbx_strand_id
1 'polypeptide(L)'
;MKEEKVQKNKKLIALGTTLVVAGIIVGYIPIMSDKIQLLRENDDVERFLNRQKSSISEMVDNKVSENVITNDNLSENTIVDNNNENKNNNNVSYVDSKEFSMVLEIPKIKLQKGIYHKESKYNSVKYNIEILEPSDMPDVEKGNLILASHRGSSSVSYFNGLSKLAKGDLVSVYYGDVKYTYKISDVYYIKKTGAASIIRDENETVLTMITCVKNNKNKQVVYISNLISKENY
;
A
#
# COMPACT_ATOMS: atom_id res chain seq x y z
N MET A 1 56.33 27.09 29.61
CA MET A 1 56.53 25.81 28.81
C MET A 1 55.72 24.62 29.28
N LYS A 2 55.62 24.30 30.59
CA LYS A 2 54.83 23.15 31.08
C LYS A 2 53.31 23.38 31.01
N GLU A 3 52.82 24.57 31.34
CA GLU A 3 51.41 24.93 31.32
C GLU A 3 50.85 25.00 29.89
N GLU A 4 51.61 25.48 28.95
CA GLU A 4 51.22 25.60 27.54
C GLU A 4 51.01 24.20 26.87
N LYS A 5 51.84 23.22 27.26
CA LYS A 5 51.70 21.83 26.83
C LYS A 5 50.43 21.18 27.39
N VAL A 6 50.09 21.48 28.65
CA VAL A 6 48.87 20.96 29.31
C VAL A 6 47.61 21.52 28.66
N GLN A 7 47.64 22.84 28.34
CA GLN A 7 46.49 23.49 27.68
C GLN A 7 46.30 23.01 26.25
N LYS A 8 47.39 22.74 25.51
CA LYS A 8 47.34 22.17 24.15
C LYS A 8 46.76 20.74 24.16
N ASN A 9 47.12 19.91 25.12
CA ASN A 9 46.62 18.57 25.29
C ASN A 9 45.10 18.56 25.66
N LYS A 10 44.63 19.47 26.52
CA LYS A 10 43.21 19.62 26.85
C LYS A 10 42.38 20.02 25.61
N LYS A 11 42.88 20.94 24.77
CA LYS A 11 42.24 21.33 23.52
C LYS A 11 42.18 20.16 22.51
N LEU A 12 43.23 19.35 22.44
CA LEU A 12 43.28 18.19 21.55
C LEU A 12 42.30 17.09 21.98
N ILE A 13 42.18 16.83 23.28
CA ILE A 13 41.22 15.89 23.85
C ILE A 13 39.79 16.38 23.62
N ALA A 14 39.51 17.65 23.86
CA ALA A 14 38.21 18.25 23.60
C ALA A 14 37.80 18.13 22.11
N LEU A 15 38.74 18.40 21.19
CA LEU A 15 38.51 18.26 19.76
C LEU A 15 38.23 16.81 19.38
N GLY A 16 38.99 15.86 19.93
CA GLY A 16 38.79 14.43 19.69
C GLY A 16 37.42 13.92 20.19
N THR A 17 37.00 14.34 21.40
CA THR A 17 35.69 13.98 21.94
C THR A 17 34.54 14.57 21.11
N THR A 18 34.67 15.80 20.63
CA THR A 18 33.67 16.44 19.76
C THR A 18 33.53 15.70 18.44
N LEU A 19 34.62 15.27 17.82
CA LEU A 19 34.58 14.48 16.57
C LEU A 19 33.93 13.10 16.75
N VAL A 20 34.21 12.43 17.86
CA VAL A 20 33.60 11.13 18.17
C VAL A 20 32.08 11.28 18.36
N VAL A 21 31.65 12.28 19.13
CA VAL A 21 30.21 12.57 19.33
C VAL A 21 29.54 12.93 18.02
N ALA A 22 30.17 13.78 17.20
CA ALA A 22 29.63 14.12 15.88
C ALA A 22 29.52 12.89 14.96
N GLY A 23 30.51 12.01 14.99
CA GLY A 23 30.47 10.73 14.22
C GLY A 23 29.32 9.80 14.66
N ILE A 24 29.07 9.70 15.98
CA ILE A 24 27.94 8.93 16.50
C ILE A 24 26.60 9.53 16.06
N ILE A 25 26.46 10.85 16.13
CA ILE A 25 25.22 11.55 15.69
C ILE A 25 24.98 11.30 14.21
N VAL A 26 25.99 11.52 13.35
CA VAL A 26 25.87 11.32 11.90
C VAL A 26 25.52 9.86 11.56
N GLY A 27 26.09 8.87 12.29
CA GLY A 27 25.77 7.47 12.11
C GLY A 27 24.36 7.08 12.61
N TYR A 28 23.81 7.81 13.59
CA TYR A 28 22.49 7.51 14.17
C TYR A 28 21.33 8.14 13.39
N ILE A 29 21.56 9.26 12.71
CA ILE A 29 20.54 9.96 11.91
C ILE A 29 19.84 9.06 10.89
N PRO A 30 20.52 8.28 10.04
CA PRO A 30 19.84 7.44 9.05
C PRO A 30 18.98 6.36 9.71
N ILE A 31 19.43 5.76 10.81
CA ILE A 31 18.68 4.72 11.53
C ILE A 31 17.39 5.29 12.15
N MET A 32 17.45 6.51 12.68
CA MET A 32 16.28 7.21 13.21
C MET A 32 15.33 7.65 12.11
N SER A 33 15.86 8.09 10.96
CA SER A 33 15.07 8.47 9.79
C SER A 33 14.20 7.33 9.30
N ASP A 34 14.76 6.13 9.15
CA ASP A 34 14.02 4.95 8.70
C ASP A 34 12.92 4.54 9.68
N LYS A 35 13.19 4.62 11.00
CA LYS A 35 12.18 4.35 12.03
C LYS A 35 11.05 5.38 12.03
N ILE A 36 11.38 6.66 11.89
CA ILE A 36 10.36 7.74 11.83
C ILE A 36 9.50 7.58 10.58
N GLN A 37 10.09 7.22 9.44
CA GLN A 37 9.35 6.97 8.20
C GLN A 37 8.40 5.79 8.36
N LEU A 38 8.85 4.69 8.97
CA LEU A 38 8.01 3.51 9.23
C LEU A 38 6.83 3.84 10.16
N LEU A 39 7.07 4.63 11.22
CA LEU A 39 6.00 5.05 12.15
C LEU A 39 4.96 5.92 11.44
N ARG A 40 5.37 6.90 10.64
CA ARG A 40 4.45 7.76 9.87
C ARG A 40 3.62 6.94 8.89
N GLU A 41 4.23 5.97 8.24
CA GLU A 41 3.57 5.12 7.28
C GLU A 41 2.50 4.22 7.94
N ASN A 42 2.79 3.69 9.13
CA ASN A 42 1.81 2.95 9.92
C ASN A 42 0.63 3.84 10.34
N ASP A 43 0.90 5.08 10.79
CA ASP A 43 -0.14 6.06 11.11
C ASP A 43 -1.01 6.39 9.89
N ASP A 44 -0.42 6.51 8.70
CA ASP A 44 -1.15 6.79 7.46
C ASP A 44 -2.03 5.59 7.04
N VAL A 45 -1.56 4.37 7.24
CA VAL A 45 -2.34 3.14 7.01
C VAL A 45 -3.51 3.06 7.99
N GLU A 46 -3.28 3.29 9.28
CA GLU A 46 -4.35 3.31 10.30
C GLU A 46 -5.40 4.39 10.00
N ARG A 47 -4.97 5.58 9.59
CA ARG A 47 -5.89 6.66 9.18
C ARG A 47 -6.71 6.28 7.96
N PHE A 48 -6.12 5.57 6.99
CA PHE A 48 -6.85 5.07 5.83
C PHE A 48 -7.94 4.09 6.26
N LEU A 49 -7.60 3.07 7.05
CA LEU A 49 -8.55 2.07 7.54
C LEU A 49 -9.66 2.68 8.42
N ASN A 50 -9.32 3.65 9.26
CA ASN A 50 -10.30 4.32 10.13
C ASN A 50 -11.25 5.25 9.36
N ARG A 51 -10.76 5.93 8.29
CA ARG A 51 -11.64 6.76 7.43
C ARG A 51 -12.69 5.90 6.72
N GLN A 52 -12.31 4.74 6.23
CA GLN A 52 -13.25 3.82 5.59
C GLN A 52 -14.34 3.37 6.57
N LYS A 53 -13.98 3.05 7.83
CA LYS A 53 -14.95 2.69 8.86
C LYS A 53 -15.92 3.81 9.22
N SER A 54 -15.46 5.05 9.32
CA SER A 54 -16.33 6.19 9.64
C SER A 54 -17.32 6.49 8.52
N SER A 55 -16.93 6.37 7.27
CA SER A 55 -17.83 6.54 6.11
C SER A 55 -18.98 5.54 6.11
N ILE A 56 -18.75 4.31 6.58
CA ILE A 56 -19.78 3.29 6.69
C ILE A 56 -20.78 3.65 7.80
N SER A 57 -20.31 4.11 8.97
CA SER A 57 -21.21 4.47 10.09
C SER A 57 -22.12 5.63 9.72
N GLU A 58 -21.65 6.64 9.00
CA GLU A 58 -22.48 7.75 8.51
C GLU A 58 -23.51 7.32 7.47
N MET A 59 -23.17 6.35 6.59
CA MET A 59 -24.13 5.81 5.61
C MET A 59 -25.22 4.95 6.27
N VAL A 60 -24.89 4.22 7.33
CA VAL A 60 -25.85 3.40 8.09
C VAL A 60 -26.82 4.30 8.87
N ASP A 61 -26.34 5.35 9.52
CA ASP A 61 -27.17 6.29 10.27
C ASP A 61 -28.12 7.07 9.37
N ASN A 62 -27.68 7.49 8.18
CA ASN A 62 -28.53 8.15 7.19
C ASN A 62 -29.61 7.21 6.62
N LYS A 63 -29.31 5.91 6.43
CA LYS A 63 -30.28 4.93 5.93
C LYS A 63 -31.33 4.55 6.96
N VAL A 64 -31.02 4.66 8.25
CA VAL A 64 -31.99 4.44 9.36
C VAL A 64 -32.91 5.65 9.52
N SER A 65 -32.45 6.87 9.19
CA SER A 65 -33.27 8.09 9.27
C SER A 65 -34.27 8.24 8.09
N GLU A 66 -34.01 7.64 6.95
CA GLU A 66 -34.93 7.69 5.79
C GLU A 66 -36.09 6.69 5.87
N ASN A 67 -36.06 5.70 6.75
CA ASN A 67 -37.12 4.70 6.90
C ASN A 67 -38.20 5.06 7.92
N VAL A 68 -38.23 6.28 8.45
CA VAL A 68 -39.28 6.79 9.37
C VAL A 68 -39.92 8.07 8.83
N ILE A 69 -40.48 8.01 7.64
CA ILE A 69 -41.51 8.99 7.23
C ILE A 69 -42.60 8.24 6.49
N THR A 70 -43.70 8.16 7.22
CA THR A 70 -45.06 7.74 6.92
C THR A 70 -45.58 8.09 5.55
N ASN A 71 -46.34 7.12 5.00
CA ASN A 71 -47.39 7.38 3.99
C ASN A 71 -48.32 8.51 4.43
N ASP A 72 -48.52 9.50 3.57
CA ASP A 72 -49.84 9.93 3.16
C ASP A 72 -49.81 11.02 2.07
N ASN A 73 -50.70 10.79 1.09
CA ASN A 73 -51.34 11.73 0.18
C ASN A 73 -50.70 12.11 -1.17
N LEU A 74 -51.33 11.50 -2.15
CA LEU A 74 -51.68 11.96 -3.52
C LEU A 74 -51.67 13.48 -3.77
N SER A 75 -51.04 13.98 -4.84
CA SER A 75 -51.72 14.53 -5.99
C SER A 75 -50.80 15.40 -6.88
N GLU A 76 -50.87 15.14 -8.18
CA GLU A 76 -50.77 16.05 -9.36
C GLU A 76 -49.47 16.75 -9.73
N ASN A 77 -48.97 16.27 -10.87
CA ASN A 77 -48.48 16.99 -12.07
C ASN A 77 -47.75 18.31 -11.90
N THR A 78 -46.47 18.31 -12.26
CA THR A 78 -45.97 19.26 -13.29
C THR A 78 -44.65 18.69 -13.90
N ILE A 79 -44.69 18.48 -15.20
CA ILE A 79 -43.54 18.20 -16.04
C ILE A 79 -42.75 19.50 -16.13
N VAL A 80 -41.51 19.53 -15.67
CA VAL A 80 -40.53 20.53 -16.07
C VAL A 80 -39.29 19.77 -16.49
N ASP A 81 -39.13 19.72 -17.81
CA ASP A 81 -37.90 19.40 -18.50
C ASP A 81 -36.80 20.35 -18.00
N ASN A 82 -35.81 19.83 -17.34
CA ASN A 82 -34.52 20.49 -17.20
C ASN A 82 -33.41 19.45 -17.37
N ASN A 83 -32.99 19.32 -18.63
CA ASN A 83 -31.69 18.79 -18.98
C ASN A 83 -30.63 19.58 -18.24
N ASN A 84 -30.13 19.04 -17.16
CA ASN A 84 -28.88 19.44 -16.58
C ASN A 84 -28.03 18.16 -16.41
N GLU A 85 -27.31 17.86 -17.49
CA GLU A 85 -26.16 16.94 -17.42
C GLU A 85 -25.13 17.56 -16.45
N ASN A 86 -25.31 17.29 -15.19
CA ASN A 86 -24.25 17.54 -14.20
C ASN A 86 -23.27 16.36 -14.29
N LYS A 87 -22.42 16.39 -15.31
CA LYS A 87 -21.16 15.67 -15.34
C LYS A 87 -20.32 16.22 -14.17
N ASN A 88 -20.51 15.67 -12.99
CA ASN A 88 -19.51 15.75 -11.92
C ASN A 88 -18.24 15.05 -12.42
N ASN A 89 -17.47 15.76 -13.25
CA ASN A 89 -16.09 15.44 -13.51
C ASN A 89 -15.28 15.75 -12.24
N ASN A 90 -15.40 14.89 -11.24
CA ASN A 90 -14.40 14.79 -10.18
C ASN A 90 -13.17 14.09 -10.79
N ASN A 91 -12.52 14.77 -11.75
CA ASN A 91 -11.13 14.48 -12.10
C ASN A 91 -10.26 14.95 -10.94
N VAL A 92 -10.32 14.21 -9.81
CA VAL A 92 -9.31 14.33 -8.78
C VAL A 92 -8.01 13.82 -9.40
N SER A 93 -7.09 14.74 -9.69
CA SER A 93 -5.79 14.37 -10.24
C SER A 93 -4.98 13.67 -9.14
N TYR A 94 -4.94 12.35 -9.15
CA TYR A 94 -4.11 11.54 -8.24
C TYR A 94 -2.61 11.61 -8.57
N VAL A 95 -2.21 12.31 -9.64
CA VAL A 95 -0.82 12.32 -10.14
C VAL A 95 0.20 12.71 -9.07
N ASP A 96 -0.13 13.67 -8.22
CA ASP A 96 0.74 14.14 -7.12
C ASP A 96 0.26 13.69 -5.74
N SER A 97 -0.81 12.92 -5.65
CA SER A 97 -1.37 12.46 -4.38
C SER A 97 -0.49 11.39 -3.74
N LYS A 98 -0.25 11.56 -2.44
CA LYS A 98 0.32 10.53 -1.55
C LYS A 98 -0.77 9.75 -0.80
N GLU A 99 -2.00 9.86 -1.24
CA GLU A 99 -3.09 9.08 -0.67
C GLU A 99 -3.03 7.63 -1.13
N PHE A 100 -3.33 6.74 -0.22
CA PHE A 100 -3.45 5.33 -0.54
C PHE A 100 -4.80 5.03 -1.19
N SER A 101 -4.80 4.17 -2.20
CA SER A 101 -6.02 3.62 -2.79
C SER A 101 -6.44 2.34 -2.08
N MET A 102 -5.49 1.60 -1.51
CA MET A 102 -5.73 0.34 -0.84
C MET A 102 -4.64 0.03 0.18
N VAL A 103 -4.89 -0.97 1.03
CA VAL A 103 -3.89 -1.54 1.96
C VAL A 103 -3.73 -3.02 1.68
N LEU A 104 -2.49 -3.46 1.47
CA LEU A 104 -2.12 -4.88 1.39
C LEU A 104 -1.70 -5.38 2.77
N GLU A 105 -2.27 -6.50 3.19
CA GLU A 105 -1.91 -7.18 4.44
C GLU A 105 -1.51 -8.63 4.17
N ILE A 106 -0.34 -9.04 4.66
CA ILE A 106 0.14 -10.42 4.60
C ILE A 106 0.61 -10.83 6.01
N PRO A 107 -0.29 -11.39 6.84
CA PRO A 107 -0.03 -11.61 8.27
C PRO A 107 1.19 -12.51 8.53
N LYS A 108 1.37 -13.57 7.74
CA LYS A 108 2.48 -14.54 7.90
C LYS A 108 3.86 -13.90 7.85
N ILE A 109 4.00 -12.80 7.14
CA ILE A 109 5.27 -12.06 7.01
C ILE A 109 5.23 -10.71 7.72
N LYS A 110 4.15 -10.41 8.45
CA LYS A 110 3.92 -9.15 9.16
C LYS A 110 4.04 -7.93 8.24
N LEU A 111 3.55 -8.05 7.00
CA LEU A 111 3.48 -6.95 6.06
C LEU A 111 2.09 -6.34 6.13
N GLN A 112 2.02 -5.04 6.41
CA GLN A 112 0.85 -4.20 6.20
C GLN A 112 1.33 -2.93 5.52
N LYS A 113 0.81 -2.63 4.32
CA LYS A 113 1.36 -1.59 3.47
C LYS A 113 0.27 -0.88 2.67
N GLY A 114 0.22 0.46 2.81
CA GLY A 114 -0.58 1.30 1.95
C GLY A 114 -0.02 1.34 0.53
N ILE A 115 -0.90 1.24 -0.46
CA ILE A 115 -0.57 1.28 -1.89
C ILE A 115 -1.21 2.52 -2.49
N TYR A 116 -0.44 3.31 -3.24
CA TYR A 116 -0.91 4.53 -3.88
C TYR A 116 -1.85 4.23 -5.05
N HIS A 117 -2.65 5.24 -5.43
CA HIS A 117 -3.47 5.16 -6.63
C HIS A 117 -2.63 4.81 -7.86
N LYS A 118 -3.23 4.05 -8.79
CA LYS A 118 -2.57 3.57 -10.01
C LYS A 118 -1.97 4.73 -10.82
N GLU A 119 -2.66 5.86 -10.87
CA GLU A 119 -2.28 7.07 -11.60
C GLU A 119 -1.30 7.97 -10.82
N SER A 120 -0.97 7.63 -9.56
CA SER A 120 -0.05 8.43 -8.75
C SER A 120 1.39 8.26 -9.23
N LYS A 121 2.16 9.34 -9.25
CA LYS A 121 3.61 9.28 -9.49
C LYS A 121 4.37 8.45 -8.45
N TYR A 122 3.75 8.18 -7.30
CA TYR A 122 4.29 7.33 -6.25
C TYR A 122 3.96 5.85 -6.46
N ASN A 123 3.08 5.52 -7.44
CA ASN A 123 2.82 4.15 -7.86
C ASN A 123 4.00 3.63 -8.69
N SER A 124 5.08 3.30 -8.03
CA SER A 124 6.31 2.78 -8.66
C SER A 124 7.09 1.95 -7.64
N VAL A 125 7.70 0.87 -8.08
CA VAL A 125 8.61 0.05 -7.25
C VAL A 125 9.76 0.85 -6.64
N LYS A 126 10.08 2.02 -7.20
CA LYS A 126 11.07 2.94 -6.66
C LYS A 126 10.66 3.50 -5.28
N TYR A 127 9.37 3.65 -5.04
CA TYR A 127 8.83 4.30 -3.84
C TYR A 127 8.02 3.35 -2.97
N ASN A 128 7.30 2.41 -3.59
CA ASN A 128 6.31 1.57 -2.91
C ASN A 128 6.13 0.22 -3.61
N ILE A 129 5.09 -0.52 -3.21
CA ILE A 129 4.49 -1.58 -4.01
C ILE A 129 3.76 -0.89 -5.15
N GLU A 130 4.02 -1.34 -6.37
CA GLU A 130 3.47 -0.79 -7.62
C GLU A 130 2.29 -1.63 -8.09
N ILE A 131 1.18 -0.98 -8.45
CA ILE A 131 0.11 -1.57 -9.22
C ILE A 131 0.55 -1.55 -10.68
N LEU A 132 0.79 -2.71 -11.28
CA LEU A 132 1.26 -2.80 -12.67
C LEU A 132 0.12 -2.61 -13.67
N GLU A 133 0.45 -2.12 -14.87
CA GLU A 133 -0.42 -2.25 -16.04
C GLU A 133 -0.33 -3.68 -16.62
N PRO A 134 -1.42 -4.31 -17.01
CA PRO A 134 -2.84 -3.98 -16.94
C PRO A 134 -3.52 -4.61 -15.70
N SER A 135 -3.52 -3.93 -14.54
CA SER A 135 -4.25 -4.41 -13.36
C SER A 135 -5.70 -3.99 -13.39
N ASP A 136 -6.57 -4.90 -12.95
CA ASP A 136 -7.91 -4.58 -12.47
C ASP A 136 -7.88 -4.24 -10.98
N MET A 137 -8.87 -3.50 -10.49
CA MET A 137 -9.04 -3.24 -9.06
C MET A 137 -9.71 -4.44 -8.35
N PRO A 138 -9.60 -4.55 -7.00
CA PRO A 138 -10.11 -5.72 -6.27
C PRO A 138 -11.61 -6.01 -6.41
N ASP A 139 -12.40 -4.99 -6.74
CA ASP A 139 -13.86 -5.04 -6.92
C ASP A 139 -14.29 -5.60 -8.29
N VAL A 140 -13.38 -5.67 -9.25
CA VAL A 140 -13.65 -6.19 -10.60
C VAL A 140 -13.78 -7.71 -10.54
N GLU A 141 -14.94 -8.22 -10.91
CA GLU A 141 -15.20 -9.66 -10.97
C GLU A 141 -14.35 -10.30 -12.07
N LYS A 142 -13.73 -11.45 -11.75
CA LYS A 142 -12.76 -12.15 -12.61
C LYS A 142 -11.55 -11.30 -13.03
N GLY A 143 -11.36 -10.18 -12.38
CA GLY A 143 -10.21 -9.29 -12.56
C GLY A 143 -8.93 -9.87 -11.97
N ASN A 144 -7.82 -9.19 -12.26
CA ASN A 144 -6.49 -9.53 -11.75
C ASN A 144 -5.77 -8.29 -11.25
N LEU A 145 -5.70 -8.12 -9.95
CA LEU A 145 -4.83 -7.10 -9.34
C LEU A 145 -3.38 -7.58 -9.39
N ILE A 146 -2.51 -6.83 -10.06
CA ILE A 146 -1.11 -7.21 -10.24
C ILE A 146 -0.22 -6.24 -9.48
N LEU A 147 0.45 -6.75 -8.45
CA LEU A 147 1.33 -5.98 -7.57
C LEU A 147 2.79 -6.39 -7.75
N ALA A 148 3.67 -5.41 -7.86
CA ALA A 148 5.11 -5.64 -7.90
C ALA A 148 5.84 -4.86 -6.82
N SER A 149 6.90 -5.41 -6.27
CA SER A 149 7.82 -4.70 -5.39
C SER A 149 9.22 -5.32 -5.44
N HIS A 150 10.19 -4.52 -5.03
CA HIS A 150 11.56 -4.99 -4.91
C HIS A 150 11.73 -6.07 -3.85
N ARG A 151 12.76 -6.88 -4.08
CA ARG A 151 13.36 -7.77 -3.11
C ARG A 151 14.85 -7.47 -3.01
N GLY A 152 15.33 -7.18 -1.81
CA GLY A 152 16.73 -6.80 -1.61
C GLY A 152 16.96 -6.11 -0.28
N SER A 153 18.02 -5.33 -0.17
CA SER A 153 18.41 -4.60 1.04
C SER A 153 17.87 -3.17 1.12
N SER A 154 17.15 -2.72 0.09
CA SER A 154 16.55 -1.38 0.10
C SER A 154 15.37 -1.30 1.07
N SER A 155 15.15 -0.13 1.67
CA SER A 155 13.99 0.17 2.53
C SER A 155 12.64 -0.02 1.82
N VAL A 156 12.61 0.10 0.49
CA VAL A 156 11.43 -0.14 -0.35
C VAL A 156 11.31 -1.57 -0.89
N SER A 157 12.05 -2.52 -0.31
CA SER A 157 11.98 -3.94 -0.70
C SER A 157 10.88 -4.68 0.07
N TYR A 158 9.62 -4.27 -0.14
CA TYR A 158 8.48 -4.77 0.64
C TYR A 158 8.18 -6.25 0.42
N PHE A 159 8.59 -6.83 -0.72
CA PHE A 159 8.36 -8.24 -1.03
C PHE A 159 9.52 -9.18 -0.62
N ASN A 160 10.39 -8.73 0.29
CA ASN A 160 11.45 -9.58 0.84
C ASN A 160 10.91 -10.85 1.52
N GLY A 161 9.79 -10.73 2.22
CA GLY A 161 9.17 -11.80 2.99
C GLY A 161 8.42 -12.83 2.14
N LEU A 162 8.09 -12.54 0.86
CA LEU A 162 7.25 -13.42 0.04
C LEU A 162 7.80 -14.85 -0.08
N SER A 163 9.12 -15.04 -0.02
CA SER A 163 9.70 -16.39 -0.05
C SER A 163 9.33 -17.31 1.13
N LYS A 164 8.70 -16.77 2.16
CA LYS A 164 8.17 -17.54 3.29
C LYS A 164 6.75 -18.04 3.04
N LEU A 165 6.12 -17.54 1.96
CA LEU A 165 4.76 -17.89 1.59
C LEU A 165 4.73 -19.15 0.73
N ALA A 166 3.65 -19.92 0.88
CA ALA A 166 3.37 -21.14 0.14
C ALA A 166 1.89 -21.19 -0.28
N LYS A 167 1.53 -22.14 -1.12
CA LYS A 167 0.12 -22.42 -1.43
C LYS A 167 -0.69 -22.62 -0.15
N GLY A 168 -1.86 -21.98 -0.09
CA GLY A 168 -2.75 -21.98 1.07
C GLY A 168 -2.59 -20.80 2.02
N ASP A 169 -1.49 -20.04 1.97
CA ASP A 169 -1.33 -18.83 2.78
C ASP A 169 -2.29 -17.72 2.34
N LEU A 170 -2.68 -16.87 3.29
CA LEU A 170 -3.66 -15.81 3.09
C LEU A 170 -2.98 -14.46 2.85
N VAL A 171 -3.62 -13.68 1.98
CA VAL A 171 -3.27 -12.29 1.68
C VAL A 171 -4.58 -11.50 1.65
N SER A 172 -4.61 -10.34 2.27
CA SER A 172 -5.79 -9.47 2.26
C SER A 172 -5.47 -8.13 1.59
N VAL A 173 -6.47 -7.60 0.88
CA VAL A 173 -6.46 -6.25 0.32
C VAL A 173 -7.68 -5.52 0.85
N TYR A 174 -7.46 -4.36 1.48
CA TYR A 174 -8.52 -3.45 1.91
C TYR A 174 -8.68 -2.39 0.81
N TYR A 175 -9.83 -2.39 0.16
CA TYR A 175 -10.15 -1.46 -0.92
C TYR A 175 -11.60 -1.00 -0.81
N GLY A 176 -11.80 0.32 -0.81
CA GLY A 176 -13.07 0.89 -0.40
C GLY A 176 -13.41 0.47 1.03
N ASP A 177 -14.60 0.03 1.26
CA ASP A 177 -15.15 -0.46 2.54
C ASP A 177 -15.11 -2.00 2.66
N VAL A 178 -14.40 -2.68 1.72
CA VAL A 178 -14.36 -4.14 1.64
C VAL A 178 -12.95 -4.67 1.83
N LYS A 179 -12.84 -5.67 2.69
CA LYS A 179 -11.66 -6.53 2.83
C LYS A 179 -11.79 -7.72 1.89
N TYR A 180 -10.92 -7.79 0.90
CA TYR A 180 -10.80 -8.91 -0.04
C TYR A 180 -9.74 -9.86 0.47
N THR A 181 -10.12 -11.10 0.81
CA THR A 181 -9.17 -12.13 1.27
C THR A 181 -8.91 -13.12 0.16
N TYR A 182 -7.64 -13.26 -0.18
CA TYR A 182 -7.13 -14.16 -1.21
C TYR A 182 -6.33 -15.29 -0.56
N LYS A 183 -6.34 -16.46 -1.20
CA LYS A 183 -5.53 -17.61 -0.81
C LYS A 183 -4.57 -17.97 -1.94
N ILE A 184 -3.27 -18.10 -1.64
CA ILE A 184 -2.24 -18.47 -2.62
C ILE A 184 -2.58 -19.83 -3.22
N SER A 185 -2.82 -19.86 -4.52
CA SER A 185 -3.15 -21.05 -5.31
C SER A 185 -1.94 -21.58 -6.07
N ASP A 186 -1.04 -20.72 -6.54
CA ASP A 186 0.16 -21.13 -7.25
C ASP A 186 1.37 -20.23 -7.00
N VAL A 187 2.58 -20.80 -7.18
CA VAL A 187 3.85 -20.08 -7.10
C VAL A 187 4.80 -20.64 -8.16
N TYR A 188 5.25 -19.81 -9.09
CA TYR A 188 6.14 -20.24 -10.16
C TYR A 188 7.19 -19.18 -10.52
N TYR A 189 8.18 -19.57 -11.28
CA TYR A 189 9.30 -18.71 -11.68
C TYR A 189 9.23 -18.39 -13.16
N ILE A 190 9.53 -17.13 -13.50
CA ILE A 190 9.63 -16.63 -14.86
C ILE A 190 11.01 -16.00 -15.11
N LYS A 191 11.38 -15.88 -16.40
CA LYS A 191 12.55 -15.09 -16.80
C LYS A 191 12.20 -13.61 -16.69
N LYS A 192 13.13 -12.79 -16.22
CA LYS A 192 13.01 -11.33 -16.22
C LYS A 192 13.34 -10.80 -17.61
N THR A 193 12.31 -10.57 -18.42
CA THR A 193 12.46 -10.11 -19.84
C THR A 193 11.87 -8.72 -20.06
N GLY A 194 11.37 -8.06 -19.03
CA GLY A 194 10.61 -6.80 -19.14
C GLY A 194 9.09 -7.01 -19.25
N ALA A 195 8.62 -8.21 -19.61
CA ALA A 195 7.23 -8.61 -19.58
C ALA A 195 7.07 -9.82 -18.66
N ALA A 196 6.02 -9.83 -17.83
CA ALA A 196 5.68 -10.97 -16.99
C ALA A 196 4.56 -11.79 -17.64
N SER A 197 4.83 -13.08 -17.88
CA SER A 197 3.77 -14.02 -18.27
C SER A 197 3.04 -14.48 -17.01
N ILE A 198 1.75 -14.12 -16.90
CA ILE A 198 0.89 -14.50 -15.78
C ILE A 198 -0.01 -15.64 -16.23
N ILE A 199 0.08 -16.78 -15.53
CA ILE A 199 -0.75 -17.96 -15.75
C ILE A 199 -1.75 -18.01 -14.61
N ARG A 200 -3.03 -17.76 -14.90
CA ARG A 200 -4.14 -17.76 -13.96
C ARG A 200 -5.39 -18.41 -14.56
N ASP A 201 -6.33 -18.78 -13.72
CA ASP A 201 -7.69 -19.08 -14.18
C ASP A 201 -8.43 -17.76 -14.43
N GLU A 202 -8.88 -17.53 -15.66
CA GLU A 202 -9.58 -16.30 -16.06
C GLU A 202 -11.03 -16.23 -15.52
N ASN A 203 -11.54 -17.33 -14.97
CA ASN A 203 -12.84 -17.35 -14.30
C ASN A 203 -12.78 -16.96 -12.82
N GLU A 204 -11.57 -16.81 -12.28
CA GLU A 204 -11.32 -16.44 -10.88
C GLU A 204 -10.93 -14.97 -10.74
N THR A 205 -11.35 -14.33 -9.65
CA THR A 205 -10.81 -13.02 -9.24
C THR A 205 -9.49 -13.26 -8.52
N VAL A 206 -8.42 -12.65 -9.02
CA VAL A 206 -7.05 -13.00 -8.68
C VAL A 206 -6.26 -11.81 -8.17
N LEU A 207 -5.40 -12.07 -7.20
CA LEU A 207 -4.28 -11.21 -6.82
C LEU A 207 -2.97 -11.87 -7.26
N THR A 208 -2.23 -11.19 -8.12
CA THR A 208 -0.89 -11.58 -8.56
C THR A 208 0.17 -10.72 -7.88
N MET A 209 1.15 -11.35 -7.24
CA MET A 209 2.30 -10.64 -6.66
C MET A 209 3.60 -11.08 -7.34
N ILE A 210 4.41 -10.11 -7.78
CA ILE A 210 5.65 -10.35 -8.54
C ILE A 210 6.83 -9.72 -7.85
N THR A 211 7.92 -10.47 -7.71
CA THR A 211 9.18 -9.95 -7.18
C THR A 211 10.40 -10.66 -7.78
N CYS A 212 11.60 -10.08 -7.59
CA CYS A 212 12.85 -10.71 -8.03
C CYS A 212 13.20 -11.92 -7.15
N VAL A 213 13.88 -12.90 -7.75
CA VAL A 213 14.45 -14.04 -7.01
C VAL A 213 15.74 -13.59 -6.31
N LYS A 214 15.91 -13.96 -5.04
CA LYS A 214 17.12 -13.66 -4.27
C LYS A 214 18.34 -14.29 -4.98
N ASN A 215 19.40 -13.53 -5.14
CA ASN A 215 20.66 -13.95 -5.77
C ASN A 215 20.52 -14.38 -7.25
N ASN A 216 19.40 -14.08 -7.92
CA ASN A 216 19.24 -14.34 -9.35
C ASN A 216 18.55 -13.15 -10.05
N LYS A 217 19.36 -12.26 -10.62
CA LYS A 217 18.87 -11.03 -11.27
C LYS A 217 18.05 -11.29 -12.53
N ASN A 218 18.11 -12.49 -13.09
CA ASN A 218 17.47 -12.85 -14.37
C ASN A 218 16.13 -13.59 -14.16
N LYS A 219 15.72 -13.80 -12.91
CA LYS A 219 14.47 -14.51 -12.57
C LYS A 219 13.58 -13.68 -11.69
N GLN A 220 12.28 -13.84 -11.89
CA GLN A 220 11.22 -13.35 -11.02
C GLN A 220 10.38 -14.52 -10.51
N VAL A 221 9.75 -14.36 -9.38
CA VAL A 221 8.76 -15.29 -8.82
C VAL A 221 7.40 -14.62 -8.86
N VAL A 222 6.40 -15.37 -9.27
CA VAL A 222 4.99 -14.98 -9.37
C VAL A 222 4.21 -15.80 -8.37
N TYR A 223 3.39 -15.12 -7.57
CA TYR A 223 2.43 -15.70 -6.64
C TYR A 223 1.04 -15.41 -7.17
N ILE A 224 0.25 -16.45 -7.43
CA ILE A 224 -1.16 -16.35 -7.82
C ILE A 224 -2.00 -16.66 -6.59
N SER A 225 -3.00 -15.82 -6.32
CA SER A 225 -3.88 -15.97 -5.16
C SER A 225 -5.32 -15.75 -5.60
N ASN A 226 -6.21 -16.73 -5.39
CA ASN A 226 -7.61 -16.65 -5.75
C ASN A 226 -8.42 -16.04 -4.61
N LEU A 227 -9.39 -15.19 -4.92
CA LEU A 227 -10.31 -14.60 -3.97
C LEU A 227 -11.14 -15.68 -3.27
N ILE A 228 -11.21 -15.65 -1.95
CA ILE A 228 -11.98 -16.61 -1.15
C ILE A 228 -13.07 -15.98 -0.30
N SER A 229 -12.94 -14.70 0.08
CA SER A 229 -14.00 -13.96 0.78
C SER A 229 -13.92 -12.46 0.52
N LYS A 230 -15.09 -11.80 0.69
CA LYS A 230 -15.28 -10.35 0.75
C LYS A 230 -16.02 -10.04 2.05
N GLU A 231 -15.52 -9.12 2.82
CA GLU A 231 -16.07 -8.75 4.13
C GLU A 231 -16.04 -7.23 4.28
N ASN A 232 -17.13 -6.60 4.71
CA ASN A 232 -17.09 -5.20 5.12
C ASN A 232 -16.32 -5.08 6.45
N TYR A 233 -15.53 -4.01 6.64
CA TYR A 233 -14.70 -3.88 7.83
C TYR A 233 -14.81 -2.51 8.52
#